data_2ee0f339c53aa83078042ddf9f9a3712
#
_entry.id   2ee0f339c53aa83078042ddf9f9a3712
#
_cell.length_a   1.000
_cell.length_b   1.000
_cell.length_c   1.000
_cell.angle_alpha   90.00
_cell.angle_beta   90.00
_cell.angle_gamma   90.00
#
_symmetry.space_group_name_H-M   'P 1'
#
loop_
_entity.id
_entity.type
_entity.pdbx_description
1 polymer ?
#
loop_
_entity_poly.entity_id
_entity_poly.type
_entity_poly.pdbx_seq_one_letter_code
_entity_poly.pdbx_strand_id
1 'polypeptide(L)'
;MARSLFKSATNFATEHPRVFYSRWITSCIFRSSIVLTILTAVLLSSGLLIRWPERAVSATTLPSGFAETLVATGITSPTAFAIAPDGRIFVCQQGGSLRVIQGGALLATPFMTLSVNSSGERGLLGVAFDPNFAANNFLYVYYTTSTAPIHNRISRFTANGNVVAAGSEVILLDLDSLSAATNHNGGALHFGPDGKLYAAVGENATSSNSQTLGNLLGKMLRLNSDGSIPNDNPFFNTATGNNRAIWSLGLRNPFTFNFQPGTGRMLINDVGQNTWEEVNDGIAGSNYGWPSCESPCSPTNPNFRDPIYWYSNDASTCAITGGAFYNPTNATFPAQYVGKYFLADYCGGWIKYIDPASPPGVGAATGFATGLSSPVDLQVSSDGSLYYLQRGGTGQLWRIQYTANQAPTITQHPANQTVAEGQTATFTVSASGTAPLSYQWRKNNMDIGGANLSSYTTPATTLADSGAQFTCFVSNTFGDDTSNAATLTVTVNQAPMATITQPTAGSLYSGGQTIN
;
A
#
# COMPACT_ATOMS: atom_id res chain seq x y z
N MET A 1 63.72 3.19 15.74
CA MET A 1 64.23 2.57 17.00
C MET A 1 63.05 1.84 17.58
N ALA A 2 63.05 0.58 17.39
CA ALA A 2 63.50 -0.55 18.19
C ALA A 2 62.45 -0.98 19.22
N ARG A 3 61.81 -2.05 18.90
CA ARG A 3 61.85 -3.47 19.38
C ARG A 3 60.83 -3.72 20.49
N SER A 4 59.84 -4.58 20.26
CA SER A 4 59.86 -6.06 20.31
C SER A 4 59.84 -6.60 21.74
N LEU A 5 58.88 -7.46 22.07
CA LEU A 5 59.18 -8.83 22.49
C LEU A 5 57.89 -9.63 22.79
N PHE A 6 57.82 -10.74 22.11
CA PHE A 6 57.11 -12.00 22.34
C PHE A 6 57.39 -12.67 23.69
N LYS A 7 56.42 -13.48 24.19
CA LYS A 7 56.60 -14.86 24.75
C LYS A 7 55.22 -15.31 25.27
N SER A 8 54.55 -16.29 24.76
CA SER A 8 54.75 -17.74 24.66
C SER A 8 55.05 -18.46 25.97
N ALA A 9 54.16 -19.36 26.37
CA ALA A 9 54.37 -20.70 26.95
C ALA A 9 53.04 -21.24 27.49
N THR A 10 52.42 -22.22 26.91
CA THR A 10 52.53 -23.68 26.96
C THR A 10 52.15 -24.34 28.30
N ASN A 11 51.11 -25.18 28.19
CA ASN A 11 50.85 -26.49 28.82
C ASN A 11 51.23 -26.75 30.27
N PHE A 12 50.23 -27.20 31.05
CA PHE A 12 50.37 -28.45 31.83
C PHE A 12 48.99 -29.10 32.02
N ALA A 13 48.89 -30.33 31.53
CA ALA A 13 47.89 -31.33 31.90
C ALA A 13 48.35 -32.02 33.20
N THR A 14 47.41 -32.44 34.01
CA THR A 14 47.28 -33.73 34.71
C THR A 14 46.26 -33.61 35.84
N GLU A 15 45.38 -34.49 35.83
CA GLU A 15 44.95 -35.62 36.64
C GLU A 15 43.66 -35.45 37.40
N HIS A 16 42.79 -36.44 37.14
CA HIS A 16 41.56 -36.77 37.87
C HIS A 16 41.81 -37.14 39.34
N PRO A 17 40.79 -36.99 40.21
CA PRO A 17 40.13 -38.24 40.60
C PRO A 17 38.59 -38.20 40.49
N ARG A 18 38.08 -39.29 39.95
CA ARG A 18 36.70 -39.74 40.07
C ARG A 18 36.41 -40.08 41.54
N VAL A 19 35.13 -39.99 41.88
CA VAL A 19 34.33 -40.79 42.82
C VAL A 19 33.57 -39.96 43.89
N PHE A 20 32.28 -40.32 44.01
CA PHE A 20 31.27 -39.90 44.98
C PHE A 20 30.43 -38.64 44.70
N TYR A 21 29.45 -38.78 43.75
CA TYR A 21 28.12 -38.14 43.91
C TYR A 21 27.07 -38.85 43.01
N SER A 22 26.68 -40.06 43.34
CA SER A 22 25.64 -40.77 42.55
C SER A 22 24.53 -41.45 43.41
N ARG A 23 24.21 -40.95 44.57
CA ARG A 23 23.09 -41.55 45.36
C ARG A 23 22.07 -40.60 45.96
N TRP A 24 22.16 -39.31 45.76
CA TRP A 24 21.17 -38.35 46.33
C TRP A 24 20.26 -37.64 45.30
N ILE A 25 20.56 -37.72 44.01
CA ILE A 25 19.76 -37.05 42.99
C ILE A 25 18.53 -37.87 42.56
N THR A 26 18.54 -39.19 42.66
CA THR A 26 17.42 -40.05 42.26
C THR A 26 16.22 -40.03 43.23
N SER A 27 16.43 -39.66 44.49
CA SER A 27 15.33 -39.63 45.49
C SER A 27 14.54 -38.34 45.52
N CYS A 28 15.13 -37.22 45.03
CA CYS A 28 14.41 -35.94 44.94
C CYS A 28 13.57 -35.81 43.65
N ILE A 29 14.01 -36.42 42.53
CA ILE A 29 13.29 -36.34 41.25
C ILE A 29 11.98 -37.15 41.30
N PHE A 30 11.99 -38.31 41.98
CA PHE A 30 10.76 -39.13 42.11
C PHE A 30 9.71 -38.54 43.04
N ARG A 31 10.07 -37.77 44.07
CA ARG A 31 9.10 -37.10 44.96
C ARG A 31 8.49 -35.84 44.33
N SER A 32 9.28 -35.13 43.52
CA SER A 32 8.75 -33.96 42.78
C SER A 32 7.80 -34.33 41.65
N SER A 33 8.02 -35.46 40.96
CA SER A 33 7.11 -35.94 39.89
C SER A 33 5.78 -36.42 40.42
N ILE A 34 5.72 -37.06 41.62
CA ILE A 34 4.45 -37.51 42.21
C ILE A 34 3.62 -36.32 42.74
N VAL A 35 4.26 -35.31 43.30
CA VAL A 35 3.55 -34.10 43.79
C VAL A 35 3.03 -33.28 42.62
N LEU A 36 3.80 -33.19 41.48
CA LEU A 36 3.35 -32.48 40.30
C LEU A 36 2.18 -33.22 39.59
N THR A 37 2.19 -34.55 39.57
CA THR A 37 1.12 -35.36 38.97
C THR A 37 -0.17 -35.33 39.81
N ILE A 38 -0.07 -35.26 41.14
CA ILE A 38 -1.23 -35.11 42.02
C ILE A 38 -1.82 -33.70 41.94
N LEU A 39 -0.96 -32.65 41.80
CA LEU A 39 -1.45 -31.27 41.61
C LEU A 39 -2.17 -31.09 40.27
N THR A 40 -1.68 -31.72 39.19
CA THR A 40 -2.36 -31.68 37.89
C THR A 40 -3.66 -32.48 37.86
N ALA A 41 -3.75 -33.61 38.59
CA ALA A 41 -4.98 -34.38 38.70
C ALA A 41 -6.08 -33.68 39.57
N VAL A 42 -5.70 -32.96 40.63
CA VAL A 42 -6.63 -32.19 41.46
C VAL A 42 -7.13 -30.93 40.73
N LEU A 43 -6.32 -30.30 39.88
CA LEU A 43 -6.73 -29.14 39.09
C LEU A 43 -7.67 -29.51 37.92
N LEU A 44 -7.55 -30.72 37.37
CA LEU A 44 -8.48 -31.23 36.34
C LEU A 44 -9.85 -31.64 36.90
N SER A 45 -9.93 -32.00 38.18
CA SER A 45 -11.21 -32.37 38.84
C SER A 45 -12.00 -31.16 39.36
N SER A 46 -11.37 -30.00 39.53
CA SER A 46 -12.01 -28.78 40.05
C SER A 46 -12.55 -27.83 38.95
N GLY A 47 -12.38 -28.14 37.68
CA GLY A 47 -12.83 -27.26 36.60
C GLY A 47 -12.14 -25.89 36.57
N LEU A 48 -11.07 -25.71 37.36
CA LEU A 48 -10.27 -24.47 37.33
C LEU A 48 -9.30 -24.52 36.16
N LEU A 49 -9.73 -24.01 35.02
CA LEU A 49 -8.82 -23.67 33.92
C LEU A 49 -7.89 -22.57 34.42
N ILE A 50 -6.66 -22.91 34.78
CA ILE A 50 -5.58 -21.93 34.89
C ILE A 50 -5.39 -21.38 33.48
N ARG A 51 -6.10 -20.29 33.17
CA ARG A 51 -5.70 -19.44 32.05
C ARG A 51 -4.34 -18.84 32.44
N TRP A 52 -3.29 -19.31 31.78
CA TRP A 52 -2.07 -18.51 31.72
C TRP A 52 -2.48 -17.12 31.23
N PRO A 53 -2.04 -16.03 31.90
CA PRO A 53 -2.32 -14.73 31.35
C PRO A 53 -1.76 -14.77 29.92
N GLU A 54 -2.65 -14.71 28.92
CA GLU A 54 -2.24 -14.35 27.57
C GLU A 54 -1.43 -13.06 27.78
N ARG A 55 -0.19 -13.08 27.32
CA ARG A 55 0.64 -11.88 27.35
C ARG A 55 -0.24 -10.81 26.74
N ALA A 56 -0.63 -9.82 27.53
CA ALA A 56 -1.46 -8.73 27.06
C ALA A 56 -0.74 -8.18 25.83
N VAL A 57 -1.29 -8.43 24.65
CA VAL A 57 -0.88 -7.74 23.44
C VAL A 57 -1.13 -6.29 23.79
N SER A 58 -0.07 -5.48 23.84
CA SER A 58 -0.21 -4.05 24.07
C SER A 58 -1.23 -3.55 23.06
N ALA A 59 -2.33 -2.99 23.51
CA ALA A 59 -3.34 -2.45 22.61
C ALA A 59 -2.66 -1.40 21.74
N THR A 60 -2.88 -1.46 20.44
CA THR A 60 -2.39 -0.45 19.52
C THR A 60 -2.91 0.92 19.96
N THR A 61 -2.00 1.89 20.10
CA THR A 61 -2.40 3.26 20.43
C THR A 61 -2.58 4.03 19.13
N LEU A 62 -3.76 4.58 18.92
CA LEU A 62 -4.15 5.38 17.75
C LEU A 62 -4.51 6.81 18.16
N PRO A 63 -4.46 7.80 17.24
CA PRO A 63 -5.00 9.13 17.50
C PRO A 63 -6.50 9.08 17.80
N SER A 64 -6.98 10.10 18.51
CA SER A 64 -8.41 10.22 18.83
C SER A 64 -9.26 10.18 17.55
N GLY A 65 -10.36 9.45 17.61
CA GLY A 65 -11.30 9.27 16.49
C GLY A 65 -10.94 8.13 15.54
N PHE A 66 -9.80 7.47 15.73
CA PHE A 66 -9.45 6.28 14.96
C PHE A 66 -9.75 5.01 15.76
N ALA A 67 -10.14 3.97 15.04
CA ALA A 67 -10.32 2.63 15.58
C ALA A 67 -9.70 1.60 14.63
N GLU A 68 -9.19 0.50 15.22
CA GLU A 68 -8.72 -0.64 14.43
C GLU A 68 -9.65 -1.83 14.56
N THR A 69 -9.68 -2.65 13.52
CA THR A 69 -10.46 -3.89 13.48
C THR A 69 -9.57 -5.01 12.93
N LEU A 70 -9.54 -6.14 13.62
CA LEU A 70 -8.90 -7.35 13.14
C LEU A 70 -9.69 -7.88 11.92
N VAL A 71 -9.03 -7.97 10.76
CA VAL A 71 -9.64 -8.48 9.52
C VAL A 71 -9.43 -9.99 9.41
N ALA A 72 -8.21 -10.45 9.69
CA ALA A 72 -7.88 -11.88 9.65
C ALA A 72 -6.68 -12.19 10.53
N THR A 73 -6.62 -13.43 11.02
CA THR A 73 -5.52 -13.99 11.83
C THR A 73 -5.13 -15.37 11.30
N GLY A 74 -4.03 -15.93 11.79
CA GLY A 74 -3.55 -17.25 11.37
C GLY A 74 -2.82 -17.22 10.03
N ILE A 75 -2.25 -16.09 9.66
CA ILE A 75 -1.49 -15.92 8.42
C ILE A 75 -0.01 -16.23 8.72
N THR A 76 0.41 -17.46 8.48
CA THR A 76 1.76 -17.92 8.82
C THR A 76 2.84 -17.13 8.10
N SER A 77 3.73 -16.47 8.86
CA SER A 77 4.87 -15.70 8.33
C SER A 77 4.51 -14.81 7.13
N PRO A 78 3.57 -13.86 7.26
CA PRO A 78 3.19 -13.00 6.15
C PRO A 78 4.34 -12.08 5.74
N THR A 79 4.39 -11.74 4.44
CA THR A 79 5.45 -10.91 3.85
C THR A 79 4.91 -9.67 3.15
N ALA A 80 3.82 -9.78 2.42
CA ALA A 80 3.19 -8.70 1.67
C ALA A 80 1.71 -8.99 1.47
N PHE A 81 0.93 -7.98 1.13
CA PHE A 81 -0.45 -8.16 0.70
C PHE A 81 -0.84 -7.17 -0.40
N ALA A 82 -1.90 -7.47 -1.12
CA ALA A 82 -2.51 -6.55 -2.06
C ALA A 82 -4.04 -6.64 -2.01
N ILE A 83 -4.70 -5.51 -2.17
CA ILE A 83 -6.15 -5.40 -2.26
C ILE A 83 -6.54 -5.47 -3.73
N ALA A 84 -7.29 -6.50 -4.11
CA ALA A 84 -7.77 -6.66 -5.47
C ALA A 84 -8.87 -5.62 -5.79
N PRO A 85 -9.06 -5.25 -7.08
CA PRO A 85 -10.11 -4.33 -7.48
C PRO A 85 -11.53 -4.77 -7.10
N ASP A 86 -11.75 -6.06 -6.86
CA ASP A 86 -13.03 -6.64 -6.42
C ASP A 86 -13.19 -6.70 -4.88
N GLY A 87 -12.25 -6.13 -4.13
CA GLY A 87 -12.27 -6.04 -2.67
C GLY A 87 -11.71 -7.27 -1.93
N ARG A 88 -11.30 -8.34 -2.63
CA ARG A 88 -10.56 -9.44 -2.00
C ARG A 88 -9.16 -8.97 -1.62
N ILE A 89 -8.62 -9.54 -0.54
CA ILE A 89 -7.25 -9.25 -0.11
C ILE A 89 -6.42 -10.51 -0.27
N PHE A 90 -5.30 -10.40 -0.97
CA PHE A 90 -4.37 -11.49 -1.19
C PHE A 90 -3.13 -11.29 -0.33
N VAL A 91 -2.76 -12.30 0.45
CA VAL A 91 -1.63 -12.22 1.40
C VAL A 91 -0.61 -13.29 1.07
N CYS A 92 0.64 -12.86 0.87
CA CYS A 92 1.79 -13.73 0.69
C CYS A 92 2.22 -14.31 2.03
N GLN A 93 2.38 -15.63 2.09
CA GLN A 93 3.06 -16.33 3.17
C GLN A 93 4.45 -16.73 2.69
N GLN A 94 5.48 -16.45 3.48
CA GLN A 94 6.89 -16.67 3.10
C GLN A 94 7.16 -18.07 2.55
N GLY A 95 6.48 -19.10 3.09
CA GLY A 95 6.59 -20.49 2.66
C GLY A 95 5.99 -20.82 1.29
N GLY A 96 5.54 -19.81 0.51
CA GLY A 96 5.08 -19.97 -0.87
C GLY A 96 3.56 -20.00 -1.05
N SER A 97 2.76 -19.95 0.01
CA SER A 97 1.30 -19.90 -0.12
C SER A 97 0.81 -18.47 -0.31
N LEU A 98 0.02 -18.24 -1.35
CA LEU A 98 -0.77 -17.01 -1.52
C LEU A 98 -2.18 -17.28 -0.99
N ARG A 99 -2.60 -16.52 0.02
CA ARG A 99 -3.88 -16.70 0.72
C ARG A 99 -4.86 -15.62 0.30
N VAL A 100 -6.15 -15.93 0.38
CA VAL A 100 -7.24 -14.97 0.10
C VAL A 100 -8.02 -14.70 1.38
N ILE A 101 -8.30 -13.42 1.61
CA ILE A 101 -9.26 -12.96 2.60
C ILE A 101 -10.45 -12.36 1.83
N GLN A 102 -11.63 -12.87 2.10
CA GLN A 102 -12.87 -12.44 1.47
C GLN A 102 -13.98 -12.31 2.52
N GLY A 103 -14.71 -11.22 2.50
CA GLY A 103 -15.79 -10.98 3.48
C GLY A 103 -15.30 -10.96 4.93
N GLY A 104 -14.06 -10.53 5.19
CA GLY A 104 -13.47 -10.51 6.52
C GLY A 104 -12.98 -11.87 7.04
N ALA A 105 -12.92 -12.90 6.20
CA ALA A 105 -12.46 -14.24 6.58
C ALA A 105 -11.29 -14.72 5.71
N LEU A 106 -10.26 -15.29 6.36
CA LEU A 106 -9.18 -16.00 5.69
C LEU A 106 -9.72 -17.33 5.13
N LEU A 107 -9.75 -17.50 3.81
CA LEU A 107 -10.26 -18.72 3.20
C LEU A 107 -9.37 -19.92 3.57
N ALA A 108 -9.99 -21.08 3.80
CA ALA A 108 -9.28 -22.31 4.18
C ALA A 108 -8.31 -22.78 3.07
N THR A 109 -8.76 -22.74 1.82
CA THR A 109 -7.95 -23.13 0.66
C THR A 109 -7.07 -21.97 0.22
N PRO A 110 -5.74 -22.15 0.09
CA PRO A 110 -4.87 -21.16 -0.55
C PRO A 110 -5.29 -20.89 -1.99
N PHE A 111 -5.07 -19.64 -2.46
CA PHE A 111 -5.20 -19.32 -3.88
C PHE A 111 -4.24 -20.15 -4.73
N MET A 112 -2.99 -20.24 -4.28
CA MET A 112 -1.96 -21.12 -4.83
C MET A 112 -0.89 -21.41 -3.79
N THR A 113 -0.07 -22.42 -4.06
CA THR A 113 1.15 -22.71 -3.31
C THR A 113 2.28 -22.96 -4.28
N LEU A 114 3.33 -22.16 -4.19
CA LEU A 114 4.55 -22.26 -4.97
C LEU A 114 5.63 -23.01 -4.18
N SER A 115 6.45 -23.78 -4.85
CA SER A 115 7.67 -24.34 -4.28
C SER A 115 8.74 -23.25 -4.24
N VAL A 116 9.06 -22.76 -3.06
CA VAL A 116 10.00 -21.63 -2.85
C VAL A 116 11.13 -22.01 -1.92
N ASN A 117 12.27 -21.33 -2.05
CA ASN A 117 13.27 -21.28 -1.00
C ASN A 117 12.85 -20.19 -0.01
N SER A 118 12.52 -20.57 1.22
CA SER A 118 12.08 -19.64 2.27
C SER A 118 13.09 -19.44 3.40
N SER A 119 14.38 -19.67 3.12
CA SER A 119 15.46 -19.48 4.10
C SER A 119 15.71 -17.98 4.33
N GLY A 120 15.80 -17.55 5.58
CA GLY A 120 16.03 -16.15 5.97
C GLY A 120 14.88 -15.26 5.51
N GLU A 121 15.18 -14.27 4.64
CA GLU A 121 14.18 -13.36 4.04
C GLU A 121 13.64 -13.83 2.70
N ARG A 122 14.12 -14.95 2.17
CA ARG A 122 13.66 -15.56 0.91
C ARG A 122 12.24 -16.09 1.04
N GLY A 123 11.56 -16.29 -0.10
CA GLY A 123 10.22 -16.89 -0.11
C GLY A 123 9.30 -16.31 -1.16
N LEU A 124 7.99 -16.32 -0.91
CA LEU A 124 6.99 -15.56 -1.65
C LEU A 124 6.89 -14.18 -0.99
N LEU A 125 7.33 -13.13 -1.71
CA LEU A 125 7.66 -11.83 -1.13
C LEU A 125 6.79 -10.68 -1.62
N GLY A 126 6.11 -10.82 -2.75
CA GLY A 126 5.27 -9.75 -3.29
C GLY A 126 4.14 -10.24 -4.16
N VAL A 127 3.08 -9.44 -4.22
CA VAL A 127 1.91 -9.66 -5.07
C VAL A 127 1.38 -8.33 -5.57
N ALA A 128 0.99 -8.26 -6.84
CA ALA A 128 0.32 -7.10 -7.43
C ALA A 128 -0.76 -7.56 -8.42
N PHE A 129 -1.78 -6.74 -8.63
CA PHE A 129 -2.82 -6.99 -9.62
C PHE A 129 -2.58 -6.17 -10.88
N ASP A 130 -2.92 -6.75 -12.03
CA ASP A 130 -2.96 -6.00 -13.28
C ASP A 130 -3.96 -4.84 -13.17
N PRO A 131 -3.66 -3.65 -13.71
CA PRO A 131 -4.62 -2.54 -13.75
C PRO A 131 -5.96 -2.91 -14.41
N ASN A 132 -5.94 -3.89 -15.33
CA ASN A 132 -7.12 -4.43 -16.00
C ASN A 132 -7.59 -5.77 -15.40
N PHE A 133 -7.30 -6.03 -14.13
CA PHE A 133 -7.60 -7.32 -13.46
C PHE A 133 -9.06 -7.77 -13.66
N ALA A 134 -10.00 -6.84 -13.63
CA ALA A 134 -11.42 -7.13 -13.86
C ALA A 134 -11.71 -7.76 -15.23
N ALA A 135 -10.86 -7.51 -16.23
CA ALA A 135 -11.02 -8.05 -17.58
C ALA A 135 -10.13 -9.27 -17.85
N ASN A 136 -8.88 -9.26 -17.34
CA ASN A 136 -7.89 -10.29 -17.69
C ASN A 136 -7.58 -11.26 -16.55
N ASN A 137 -7.98 -10.96 -15.32
CA ASN A 137 -7.72 -11.74 -14.11
C ASN A 137 -6.22 -12.00 -13.83
N PHE A 138 -5.32 -11.13 -14.30
CA PHE A 138 -3.89 -11.29 -14.12
C PHE A 138 -3.43 -10.76 -12.76
N LEU A 139 -2.58 -11.55 -12.09
CA LEU A 139 -1.83 -11.13 -10.91
C LEU A 139 -0.36 -11.51 -11.08
N TYR A 140 0.50 -10.78 -10.40
CA TYR A 140 1.94 -10.91 -10.48
C TYR A 140 2.50 -11.22 -9.10
N VAL A 141 3.49 -12.09 -9.04
CA VAL A 141 4.16 -12.42 -7.79
C VAL A 141 5.67 -12.37 -7.95
N TYR A 142 6.33 -12.00 -6.86
CA TYR A 142 7.78 -12.05 -6.70
C TYR A 142 8.12 -13.13 -5.68
N TYR A 143 8.98 -14.08 -6.06
CA TYR A 143 9.34 -15.17 -5.18
C TYR A 143 10.76 -15.70 -5.44
N THR A 144 11.35 -16.38 -4.44
CA THR A 144 12.65 -17.04 -4.57
C THR A 144 12.45 -18.49 -5.00
N THR A 145 13.09 -18.91 -6.09
CA THR A 145 13.00 -20.28 -6.62
C THR A 145 13.57 -21.31 -5.64
N SER A 146 13.02 -22.54 -5.67
CA SER A 146 13.48 -23.64 -4.81
C SER A 146 14.59 -24.49 -5.43
N THR A 147 14.81 -24.37 -6.73
CA THR A 147 15.79 -25.14 -7.52
C THR A 147 17.00 -24.29 -7.90
N ALA A 148 18.20 -24.88 -7.80
CA ALA A 148 19.44 -24.21 -8.20
C ALA A 148 19.49 -23.98 -9.74
N PRO A 149 20.08 -22.84 -10.17
CA PRO A 149 20.60 -21.76 -9.35
C PRO A 149 19.48 -20.99 -8.64
N ILE A 150 19.59 -20.81 -7.33
CA ILE A 150 18.60 -20.06 -6.55
C ILE A 150 18.63 -18.60 -6.98
N HIS A 151 17.46 -18.08 -7.35
CA HIS A 151 17.28 -16.69 -7.79
C HIS A 151 15.87 -16.20 -7.45
N ASN A 152 15.67 -14.91 -7.46
CA ASN A 152 14.35 -14.32 -7.37
C ASN A 152 13.70 -14.28 -8.76
N ARG A 153 12.39 -14.45 -8.81
CA ARG A 153 11.61 -14.53 -10.05
C ARG A 153 10.36 -13.68 -9.97
N ILE A 154 10.01 -13.07 -11.07
CA ILE A 154 8.72 -12.43 -11.27
C ILE A 154 7.90 -13.27 -12.24
N SER A 155 6.72 -13.73 -11.81
CA SER A 155 5.78 -14.49 -12.64
C SER A 155 4.41 -13.86 -12.63
N ARG A 156 3.68 -14.00 -13.74
CA ARG A 156 2.27 -13.67 -13.88
C ARG A 156 1.45 -14.94 -13.83
N PHE A 157 0.31 -14.88 -13.14
CA PHE A 157 -0.69 -15.94 -13.04
C PHE A 157 -2.06 -15.42 -13.46
N THR A 158 -2.96 -16.32 -13.81
CA THR A 158 -4.37 -16.03 -14.09
C THR A 158 -5.24 -16.54 -12.95
N ALA A 159 -6.08 -15.67 -12.38
CA ALA A 159 -7.05 -16.06 -11.36
C ALA A 159 -8.27 -16.76 -11.98
N ASN A 160 -8.75 -17.80 -11.31
CA ASN A 160 -10.03 -18.44 -11.56
C ASN A 160 -10.84 -18.44 -10.25
N GLY A 161 -11.55 -17.34 -10.00
CA GLY A 161 -12.17 -17.08 -8.71
C GLY A 161 -11.14 -17.00 -7.58
N ASN A 162 -11.28 -17.83 -6.56
CA ASN A 162 -10.40 -17.86 -5.38
C ASN A 162 -9.24 -18.85 -5.50
N VAL A 163 -8.96 -19.38 -6.69
CA VAL A 163 -7.83 -20.26 -6.98
C VAL A 163 -7.11 -19.81 -8.25
N VAL A 164 -5.87 -20.23 -8.39
CA VAL A 164 -5.10 -20.00 -9.62
C VAL A 164 -5.62 -20.92 -10.74
N ALA A 165 -5.70 -20.44 -11.96
CA ALA A 165 -5.96 -21.27 -13.12
C ALA A 165 -4.77 -22.22 -13.34
N ALA A 166 -5.05 -23.53 -13.46
CA ALA A 166 -4.00 -24.54 -13.60
C ALA A 166 -3.12 -24.27 -14.84
N GLY A 167 -1.80 -24.34 -14.67
CA GLY A 167 -0.82 -24.13 -15.74
C GLY A 167 -0.74 -22.70 -16.27
N SER A 168 -1.28 -21.71 -15.56
CA SER A 168 -1.33 -20.32 -16.01
C SER A 168 -0.07 -19.50 -15.70
N GLU A 169 0.95 -20.11 -15.09
CA GLU A 169 2.19 -19.39 -14.83
C GLU A 169 2.88 -18.96 -16.12
N VAL A 170 3.21 -17.67 -16.19
CA VAL A 170 4.07 -17.08 -17.20
C VAL A 170 5.25 -16.42 -16.49
N ILE A 171 6.45 -16.96 -16.67
CA ILE A 171 7.68 -16.37 -16.15
C ILE A 171 7.95 -15.10 -16.94
N LEU A 172 8.04 -13.97 -16.25
CA LEU A 172 8.30 -12.67 -16.86
C LEU A 172 9.79 -12.31 -16.78
N LEU A 173 10.41 -12.58 -15.63
CA LEU A 173 11.82 -12.26 -15.42
C LEU A 173 12.43 -13.19 -14.36
N ASP A 174 13.52 -13.86 -14.72
CA ASP A 174 14.46 -14.47 -13.78
C ASP A 174 15.57 -13.45 -13.48
N LEU A 175 15.76 -13.17 -12.21
CA LEU A 175 16.82 -12.28 -11.75
C LEU A 175 18.15 -13.05 -11.64
N ASP A 176 19.22 -12.33 -11.31
CA ASP A 176 20.52 -12.93 -11.11
C ASP A 176 20.53 -13.93 -9.94
N SER A 177 21.43 -14.92 -10.04
CA SER A 177 21.61 -15.94 -9.02
C SER A 177 22.00 -15.33 -7.68
N LEU A 178 21.33 -15.78 -6.62
CA LEU A 178 21.61 -15.33 -5.26
C LEU A 178 22.86 -16.04 -4.69
N SER A 179 23.58 -15.32 -3.84
CA SER A 179 24.70 -15.85 -3.05
C SER A 179 24.21 -16.81 -1.94
N ALA A 180 25.09 -17.24 -1.06
CA ALA A 180 24.71 -17.97 0.14
C ALA A 180 23.95 -17.11 1.17
N ALA A 181 24.06 -15.78 1.11
CA ALA A 181 23.31 -14.87 1.98
C ALA A 181 21.81 -14.97 1.70
N THR A 182 21.01 -15.00 2.76
CA THR A 182 19.56 -15.22 2.67
C THR A 182 18.73 -13.96 2.90
N ASN A 183 19.39 -12.83 3.11
CA ASN A 183 18.78 -11.51 3.36
C ASN A 183 18.92 -10.58 2.14
N HIS A 184 18.27 -9.42 2.22
CA HIS A 184 18.20 -8.37 1.21
C HIS A 184 17.65 -8.89 -0.13
N ASN A 185 16.40 -9.34 -0.11
CA ASN A 185 15.73 -9.86 -1.30
C ASN A 185 14.78 -8.83 -1.94
N GLY A 186 14.35 -7.80 -1.19
CA GLY A 186 13.29 -6.90 -1.64
C GLY A 186 11.97 -7.67 -1.83
N GLY A 187 11.29 -7.45 -2.95
CA GLY A 187 10.15 -8.26 -3.38
C GLY A 187 8.87 -7.49 -3.66
N ALA A 188 8.75 -6.24 -3.24
CA ALA A 188 7.55 -5.45 -3.51
C ALA A 188 7.32 -5.26 -5.00
N LEU A 189 6.05 -5.36 -5.40
CA LEU A 189 5.55 -5.18 -6.77
C LEU A 189 4.42 -4.16 -6.78
N HIS A 190 4.47 -3.18 -7.68
CA HIS A 190 3.36 -2.25 -7.93
C HIS A 190 3.31 -1.86 -9.40
N PHE A 191 2.10 -1.61 -9.91
CA PHE A 191 1.92 -0.95 -11.18
C PHE A 191 2.02 0.56 -11.00
N GLY A 192 2.83 1.21 -11.85
CA GLY A 192 2.89 2.66 -11.93
C GLY A 192 1.70 3.25 -12.70
N PRO A 193 1.50 4.57 -12.62
CA PRO A 193 0.45 5.26 -13.38
C PRO A 193 0.65 5.18 -14.91
N ASP A 194 1.84 4.80 -15.34
CA ASP A 194 2.20 4.52 -16.74
C ASP A 194 1.80 3.10 -17.20
N GLY A 195 1.14 2.32 -16.33
CA GLY A 195 0.72 0.95 -16.58
C GLY A 195 1.86 -0.07 -16.66
N LYS A 196 3.06 0.28 -16.18
CA LYS A 196 4.20 -0.63 -16.11
C LYS A 196 4.31 -1.26 -14.74
N LEU A 197 4.84 -2.49 -14.70
CA LEU A 197 5.15 -3.21 -13.48
C LEU A 197 6.51 -2.78 -12.96
N TYR A 198 6.56 -2.33 -11.72
CA TYR A 198 7.79 -2.02 -11.01
C TYR A 198 8.05 -3.07 -9.95
N ALA A 199 9.34 -3.37 -9.74
CA ALA A 199 9.79 -4.32 -8.72
C ALA A 199 10.97 -3.74 -7.94
N ALA A 200 10.93 -3.90 -6.62
CA ALA A 200 12.03 -3.57 -5.72
C ALA A 200 12.89 -4.81 -5.48
N VAL A 201 14.20 -4.69 -5.66
CA VAL A 201 15.13 -5.81 -5.59
C VAL A 201 16.30 -5.46 -4.68
N GLY A 202 16.50 -6.24 -3.62
CA GLY A 202 17.64 -6.10 -2.71
C GLY A 202 18.95 -6.58 -3.31
N GLU A 203 20.07 -6.19 -2.72
CA GLU A 203 21.42 -6.45 -3.25
C GLU A 203 22.01 -7.81 -2.82
N ASN A 204 21.22 -8.63 -2.09
CA ASN A 204 21.59 -9.96 -1.61
C ASN A 204 22.89 -9.97 -0.78
N ALA A 205 23.01 -9.04 0.17
CA ALA A 205 24.17 -8.86 1.07
C ALA A 205 25.53 -8.81 0.34
N THR A 206 25.52 -8.30 -0.90
CA THR A 206 26.70 -8.09 -1.72
C THR A 206 26.65 -6.66 -2.27
N SER A 207 27.12 -5.73 -1.46
CA SER A 207 26.91 -4.29 -1.64
C SER A 207 27.38 -3.74 -2.99
N SER A 208 28.40 -4.37 -3.62
CA SER A 208 28.85 -4.00 -4.97
C SER A 208 27.80 -4.21 -6.05
N ASN A 209 26.79 -5.06 -5.83
CA ASN A 209 25.71 -5.26 -6.77
C ASN A 209 24.92 -3.98 -7.03
N SER A 210 24.77 -3.12 -6.02
CA SER A 210 23.95 -1.91 -6.11
C SER A 210 24.45 -0.89 -7.12
N GLN A 211 25.78 -0.82 -7.35
CA GLN A 211 26.40 0.20 -8.20
C GLN A 211 26.66 -0.26 -9.65
N THR A 212 26.49 -1.54 -9.98
CA THR A 212 26.74 -2.04 -11.34
C THR A 212 25.45 -2.12 -12.16
N LEU A 213 25.54 -1.87 -13.46
CA LEU A 213 24.51 -2.18 -14.45
C LEU A 213 24.64 -3.61 -15.01
N GLY A 214 25.54 -4.43 -14.46
CA GLY A 214 25.78 -5.81 -14.90
C GLY A 214 24.87 -6.86 -14.27
N ASN A 215 24.04 -6.48 -13.30
CA ASN A 215 23.04 -7.35 -12.66
C ASN A 215 21.83 -6.55 -12.18
N LEU A 216 20.75 -7.25 -11.81
CA LEU A 216 19.46 -6.69 -11.38
C LEU A 216 19.34 -6.47 -9.86
N LEU A 217 20.40 -6.77 -9.07
CA LEU A 217 20.36 -6.74 -7.61
C LEU A 217 20.68 -5.33 -7.08
N GLY A 218 19.98 -4.88 -6.03
CA GLY A 218 20.08 -3.52 -5.47
C GLY A 218 19.49 -2.44 -6.37
N LYS A 219 18.30 -2.71 -6.94
CA LYS A 219 17.68 -1.91 -8.01
C LYS A 219 16.17 -1.74 -7.82
N MET A 220 15.64 -0.69 -8.43
CA MET A 220 14.26 -0.72 -8.91
C MET A 220 14.25 -1.17 -10.37
N LEU A 221 13.33 -2.05 -10.70
CA LEU A 221 13.13 -2.55 -12.07
C LEU A 221 11.81 -2.04 -12.63
N ARG A 222 11.70 -1.90 -13.96
CA ARG A 222 10.46 -1.52 -14.65
C ARG A 222 10.27 -2.37 -15.91
N LEU A 223 9.11 -3.01 -16.01
CA LEU A 223 8.72 -3.97 -17.05
C LEU A 223 7.35 -3.61 -17.63
N ASN A 224 7.08 -4.02 -18.85
CA ASN A 224 5.73 -4.12 -19.37
C ASN A 224 4.99 -5.28 -18.65
N SER A 225 3.66 -5.28 -18.68
CA SER A 225 2.83 -6.32 -18.05
C SER A 225 3.01 -7.72 -18.67
N ASP A 226 3.61 -7.82 -19.85
CA ASP A 226 3.97 -9.08 -20.52
C ASP A 226 5.41 -9.53 -20.23
N GLY A 227 6.17 -8.78 -19.43
CA GLY A 227 7.57 -9.06 -19.09
C GLY A 227 8.58 -8.47 -20.07
N SER A 228 8.17 -7.90 -21.19
CA SER A 228 9.06 -7.19 -22.10
C SER A 228 9.60 -5.90 -21.45
N ILE A 229 10.75 -5.45 -21.90
CA ILE A 229 11.45 -4.31 -21.29
C ILE A 229 11.09 -3.03 -22.06
N PRO A 230 10.54 -2.00 -21.37
CA PRO A 230 10.26 -0.71 -22.00
C PRO A 230 11.52 -0.06 -22.56
N ASN A 231 11.47 0.42 -23.81
CA ASN A 231 12.62 1.04 -24.47
C ASN A 231 12.93 2.46 -23.97
N ASP A 232 12.04 3.03 -23.18
CA ASP A 232 12.19 4.31 -22.50
C ASP A 232 12.74 4.17 -21.06
N ASN A 233 13.17 2.97 -20.66
CA ASN A 233 13.89 2.78 -19.40
C ASN A 233 15.22 3.56 -19.43
N PRO A 234 15.62 4.22 -18.33
CA PRO A 234 16.74 5.15 -18.32
C PRO A 234 18.09 4.51 -18.72
N PHE A 235 18.25 3.22 -18.46
CA PHE A 235 19.47 2.47 -18.78
C PHE A 235 19.33 1.54 -19.99
N PHE A 236 18.25 1.66 -20.78
CA PHE A 236 17.95 0.76 -21.90
C PHE A 236 19.08 0.69 -22.94
N ASN A 237 19.73 1.83 -23.22
CA ASN A 237 20.79 1.93 -24.21
C ASN A 237 22.20 1.68 -23.66
N THR A 238 22.36 1.65 -22.32
CA THR A 238 23.66 1.47 -21.64
C THR A 238 23.80 0.09 -21.01
N ALA A 239 22.70 -0.51 -20.57
CA ALA A 239 22.66 -1.88 -20.07
C ALA A 239 22.40 -2.88 -21.21
N THR A 240 22.60 -4.17 -20.93
CA THR A 240 22.41 -5.25 -21.92
C THR A 240 21.46 -6.33 -21.39
N GLY A 241 20.80 -7.06 -22.29
CA GLY A 241 19.90 -8.15 -21.93
C GLY A 241 18.82 -7.69 -20.94
N ASN A 242 18.56 -8.51 -19.90
CA ASN A 242 17.56 -8.24 -18.86
C ASN A 242 17.91 -7.01 -18.00
N ASN A 243 19.19 -6.61 -17.93
CA ASN A 243 19.61 -5.43 -17.17
C ASN A 243 19.04 -4.11 -17.72
N ARG A 244 18.52 -4.09 -18.94
CA ARG A 244 17.73 -2.98 -19.50
C ARG A 244 16.45 -2.68 -18.71
N ALA A 245 16.02 -3.62 -17.86
CA ALA A 245 14.90 -3.42 -16.94
C ALA A 245 15.22 -2.48 -15.78
N ILE A 246 16.50 -2.17 -15.53
CA ILE A 246 16.91 -1.29 -14.44
C ILE A 246 16.29 0.10 -14.65
N TRP A 247 15.59 0.58 -13.61
CA TRP A 247 14.95 1.89 -13.56
C TRP A 247 15.71 2.87 -12.66
N SER A 248 16.25 2.39 -11.54
CA SER A 248 17.17 3.11 -10.65
C SER A 248 18.11 2.14 -9.93
N LEU A 249 19.21 2.65 -9.36
CA LEU A 249 20.25 1.83 -8.75
C LEU A 249 20.77 2.44 -7.45
N GLY A 250 21.69 1.74 -6.77
CA GLY A 250 22.31 2.22 -5.55
C GLY A 250 21.46 2.05 -4.30
N LEU A 251 20.55 1.06 -4.29
CA LEU A 251 19.71 0.67 -3.16
C LEU A 251 20.30 -0.55 -2.45
N ARG A 252 20.06 -0.66 -1.15
CA ARG A 252 20.51 -1.80 -0.34
C ARG A 252 19.45 -2.90 -0.31
N ASN A 253 18.35 -2.66 0.35
CA ASN A 253 17.23 -3.58 0.46
C ASN A 253 15.91 -2.79 0.39
N PRO A 254 15.55 -2.30 -0.81
CA PRO A 254 14.28 -1.61 -1.01
C PRO A 254 13.15 -2.59 -0.71
N PHE A 255 12.59 -2.49 0.50
CA PHE A 255 11.67 -3.49 1.04
C PHE A 255 10.25 -3.26 0.49
N THR A 256 9.79 -2.01 0.51
CA THR A 256 8.52 -1.59 -0.08
C THR A 256 8.67 -0.28 -0.84
N PHE A 257 7.75 0.00 -1.71
CA PHE A 257 7.59 1.29 -2.38
C PHE A 257 6.13 1.51 -2.73
N ASN A 258 5.75 2.74 -2.98
CA ASN A 258 4.37 3.02 -3.39
C ASN A 258 4.32 4.25 -4.30
N PHE A 259 3.27 4.32 -5.14
CA PHE A 259 2.97 5.46 -5.99
C PHE A 259 1.87 6.33 -5.37
N GLN A 260 2.06 7.63 -5.38
CA GLN A 260 1.03 8.58 -4.99
C GLN A 260 -0.06 8.65 -6.05
N PRO A 261 -1.30 8.28 -5.73
CA PRO A 261 -2.44 8.46 -6.64
C PRO A 261 -2.57 9.92 -7.08
N GLY A 262 -2.79 10.14 -8.36
CA GLY A 262 -2.97 11.45 -8.97
C GLY A 262 -1.69 12.13 -9.44
N THR A 263 -0.58 12.06 -8.70
CA THR A 263 0.70 12.67 -9.10
C THR A 263 1.66 11.69 -9.75
N GLY A 264 1.55 10.40 -9.41
CA GLY A 264 2.48 9.36 -9.86
C GLY A 264 3.85 9.40 -9.18
N ARG A 265 4.04 10.24 -8.15
CA ARG A 265 5.29 10.27 -7.38
C ARG A 265 5.51 8.92 -6.70
N MET A 266 6.70 8.35 -6.85
CA MET A 266 7.09 7.12 -6.17
C MET A 266 7.89 7.45 -4.91
N LEU A 267 7.64 6.74 -3.81
CA LEU A 267 8.53 6.71 -2.65
C LEU A 267 8.97 5.27 -2.39
N ILE A 268 10.27 5.11 -2.07
CA ILE A 268 10.94 3.82 -1.87
C ILE A 268 11.44 3.78 -0.43
N ASN A 269 11.06 2.75 0.31
CA ASN A 269 11.58 2.45 1.64
C ASN A 269 12.78 1.53 1.51
N ASP A 270 13.98 2.02 1.78
CA ASP A 270 15.22 1.26 1.72
C ASP A 270 15.74 0.98 3.12
N VAL A 271 15.85 -0.31 3.47
CA VAL A 271 16.31 -0.76 4.77
C VAL A 271 17.82 -0.57 4.88
N GLY A 272 18.22 0.24 5.85
CA GLY A 272 19.60 0.58 6.11
C GLY A 272 20.43 -0.56 6.71
N GLN A 273 21.73 -0.30 6.92
CA GLN A 273 22.63 -1.31 7.50
C GLN A 273 22.86 -1.08 8.99
N ASN A 274 23.36 0.09 9.35
CA ASN A 274 23.81 0.37 10.71
C ASN A 274 23.42 1.76 11.22
N THR A 275 23.04 2.67 10.33
CA THR A 275 22.92 4.09 10.68
C THR A 275 21.52 4.62 10.41
N TRP A 276 20.97 4.42 9.22
CA TRP A 276 19.75 5.08 8.76
C TRP A 276 18.80 4.14 8.04
N GLU A 277 17.53 4.26 8.36
CA GLU A 277 16.41 3.79 7.54
C GLU A 277 15.95 4.94 6.64
N GLU A 278 15.61 4.67 5.37
CA GLU A 278 15.46 5.72 4.36
C GLU A 278 14.14 5.66 3.61
N VAL A 279 13.58 6.84 3.32
CA VAL A 279 12.53 7.03 2.32
C VAL A 279 13.12 7.83 1.17
N ASN A 280 13.25 7.20 0.03
CA ASN A 280 13.84 7.75 -1.17
C ASN A 280 12.78 8.23 -2.15
N ASP A 281 12.98 9.40 -2.78
CA ASP A 281 12.14 9.88 -3.89
C ASP A 281 12.49 9.10 -5.14
N GLY A 282 11.57 8.25 -5.61
CA GLY A 282 11.77 7.36 -6.74
C GLY A 282 11.81 8.13 -8.07
N ILE A 283 13.00 8.37 -8.58
CA ILE A 283 13.23 9.11 -9.83
C ILE A 283 13.98 8.22 -10.83
N ALA A 284 13.52 8.23 -12.07
CA ALA A 284 14.13 7.48 -13.17
C ALA A 284 15.63 7.81 -13.31
N GLY A 285 16.46 6.79 -13.47
CA GLY A 285 17.91 6.93 -13.66
C GLY A 285 18.71 7.34 -12.44
N SER A 286 18.07 7.49 -11.26
CA SER A 286 18.75 7.89 -10.02
C SER A 286 19.63 6.79 -9.46
N ASN A 287 20.73 7.23 -8.81
CA ASN A 287 21.59 6.41 -7.98
C ASN A 287 21.48 6.90 -6.53
N TYR A 288 21.08 6.02 -5.59
CA TYR A 288 20.87 6.36 -4.19
C TYR A 288 22.11 6.17 -3.30
N GLY A 289 23.25 5.81 -3.90
CA GLY A 289 24.57 5.90 -3.27
C GLY A 289 25.05 4.67 -2.53
N TRP A 290 24.21 3.72 -2.15
CA TRP A 290 24.65 2.50 -1.48
C TRP A 290 25.68 1.72 -2.32
N PRO A 291 26.83 1.24 -1.78
CA PRO A 291 27.27 1.31 -0.38
C PRO A 291 28.21 2.50 -0.10
N SER A 292 28.42 3.41 -1.03
CA SER A 292 29.36 4.52 -0.86
C SER A 292 28.90 5.52 0.21
N CYS A 293 27.59 5.64 0.41
CA CYS A 293 27.01 6.32 1.56
C CYS A 293 25.74 5.61 2.02
N GLU A 294 25.50 5.69 3.32
CA GLU A 294 24.25 5.42 3.99
C GLU A 294 23.76 6.81 4.44
N SER A 295 22.72 7.26 3.87
CA SER A 295 22.27 8.64 3.71
C SER A 295 22.08 9.50 4.97
N PRO A 296 22.15 10.84 4.88
CA PRO A 296 22.56 11.62 3.70
C PRO A 296 24.07 11.51 3.47
N CYS A 297 24.47 11.61 2.20
CA CYS A 297 25.89 11.57 1.86
C CYS A 297 26.65 12.73 2.51
N SER A 298 27.71 12.44 3.24
CA SER A 298 28.58 13.47 3.84
C SER A 298 30.06 13.18 3.52
N PRO A 299 30.74 14.02 2.74
CA PRO A 299 30.22 15.21 2.05
C PRO A 299 29.23 14.89 0.94
N THR A 300 28.34 15.82 0.59
CA THR A 300 27.38 15.68 -0.48
C THR A 300 28.03 15.24 -1.79
N ASN A 301 27.51 14.18 -2.40
CA ASN A 301 27.98 13.70 -3.69
C ASN A 301 26.93 13.98 -4.77
N PRO A 302 27.21 14.81 -5.78
CA PRO A 302 26.24 15.19 -6.80
C PRO A 302 25.78 14.02 -7.70
N ASN A 303 26.51 12.89 -7.68
CA ASN A 303 26.14 11.69 -8.43
C ASN A 303 25.12 10.80 -7.69
N PHE A 304 24.85 11.10 -6.42
CA PHE A 304 23.92 10.36 -5.60
C PHE A 304 22.74 11.24 -5.19
N ARG A 305 21.60 10.61 -5.05
CA ARG A 305 20.36 11.25 -4.58
C ARG A 305 20.15 10.93 -3.12
N ASP A 306 20.16 11.97 -2.28
CA ASP A 306 19.82 11.83 -0.87
C ASP A 306 18.33 11.49 -0.67
N PRO A 307 17.96 10.76 0.40
CA PRO A 307 16.57 10.50 0.75
C PRO A 307 15.82 11.78 1.12
N ILE A 308 14.50 11.72 1.02
CA ILE A 308 13.63 12.80 1.49
C ILE A 308 13.37 12.73 2.98
N TYR A 309 13.49 11.54 3.56
CA TYR A 309 13.34 11.30 5.00
C TYR A 309 14.22 10.12 5.42
N TRP A 310 14.80 10.22 6.62
CA TRP A 310 15.59 9.16 7.24
C TRP A 310 15.46 9.22 8.76
N TYR A 311 15.66 8.09 9.41
CA TYR A 311 15.68 8.00 10.88
C TYR A 311 16.71 6.95 11.31
N SER A 312 17.16 7.03 12.58
CA SER A 312 18.24 6.14 13.06
C SER A 312 17.83 4.66 13.00
N ASN A 313 18.75 3.83 12.52
CA ASN A 313 18.70 2.39 12.68
C ASN A 313 19.41 2.05 14.00
N ASP A 314 18.67 1.58 14.99
CA ASP A 314 19.16 1.24 16.33
C ASP A 314 18.41 0.03 16.91
N ALA A 315 18.66 -0.30 18.17
CA ALA A 315 18.03 -1.47 18.81
C ALA A 315 16.48 -1.38 18.90
N SER A 316 15.90 -0.18 18.74
CA SER A 316 14.46 0.07 18.80
C SER A 316 13.82 0.32 17.44
N THR A 317 14.64 0.52 16.39
CA THR A 317 14.20 0.78 15.02
C THR A 317 15.17 0.10 14.07
N CYS A 318 14.74 -0.93 13.34
CA CYS A 318 15.69 -1.78 12.63
C CYS A 318 15.36 -2.04 11.16
N ALA A 319 14.18 -1.71 10.70
CA ALA A 319 13.79 -1.92 9.31
C ALA A 319 12.52 -1.15 8.96
N ILE A 320 12.64 -0.24 8.03
CA ILE A 320 11.49 0.41 7.39
C ILE A 320 10.82 -0.59 6.46
N THR A 321 9.56 -0.94 6.73
CA THR A 321 8.89 -2.03 6.02
C THR A 321 7.65 -1.57 5.24
N GLY A 322 6.63 -1.03 5.90
CA GLY A 322 5.40 -0.61 5.24
C GLY A 322 5.49 0.77 4.61
N GLY A 323 4.79 0.99 3.49
CA GLY A 323 4.74 2.29 2.86
C GLY A 323 3.48 2.51 2.02
N ALA A 324 2.66 3.53 2.34
CA ALA A 324 1.44 3.83 1.59
C ALA A 324 1.11 5.32 1.59
N PHE A 325 0.73 5.86 0.44
CA PHE A 325 0.15 7.21 0.35
C PHE A 325 -1.31 7.20 0.76
N TYR A 326 -1.70 8.14 1.60
CA TYR A 326 -3.11 8.35 1.92
C TYR A 326 -3.75 9.32 0.91
N ASN A 327 -4.07 8.80 -0.27
CA ASN A 327 -4.77 9.50 -1.35
C ASN A 327 -5.89 8.62 -1.93
N PRO A 328 -6.82 8.07 -1.11
CA PRO A 328 -7.90 7.26 -1.63
C PRO A 328 -8.93 8.11 -2.37
N THR A 329 -9.69 7.49 -3.27
CA THR A 329 -10.83 8.15 -3.96
C THR A 329 -11.85 8.69 -2.95
N ASN A 330 -12.10 7.93 -1.87
CA ASN A 330 -12.98 8.32 -0.77
C ASN A 330 -12.14 8.48 0.50
N ALA A 331 -11.60 9.69 0.72
CA ALA A 331 -10.84 9.97 1.92
C ALA A 331 -11.79 10.08 3.13
N THR A 332 -11.60 9.20 4.12
CA THR A 332 -12.36 9.18 5.37
C THR A 332 -11.57 9.73 6.55
N PHE A 333 -10.23 9.73 6.46
CA PHE A 333 -9.38 10.35 7.48
C PHE A 333 -9.47 11.87 7.39
N PRO A 334 -9.27 12.60 8.50
CA PRO A 334 -9.21 14.06 8.50
C PRO A 334 -8.24 14.62 7.44
N ALA A 335 -8.56 15.80 6.90
CA ALA A 335 -7.87 16.42 5.77
C ALA A 335 -6.33 16.52 5.95
N GLN A 336 -5.86 16.64 7.20
CA GLN A 336 -4.43 16.70 7.53
C GLN A 336 -3.64 15.45 7.12
N TYR A 337 -4.31 14.30 6.92
CA TYR A 337 -3.69 13.05 6.49
C TYR A 337 -3.68 12.87 4.97
N VAL A 338 -4.52 13.61 4.25
CA VAL A 338 -4.61 13.51 2.78
C VAL A 338 -3.30 13.99 2.16
N GLY A 339 -2.75 13.20 1.25
CA GLY A 339 -1.46 13.47 0.61
C GLY A 339 -0.23 13.02 1.42
N LYS A 340 -0.40 12.56 2.66
CA LYS A 340 0.71 12.10 3.49
C LYS A 340 1.14 10.69 3.09
N TYR A 341 2.42 10.41 3.33
CA TYR A 341 2.99 9.06 3.17
C TYR A 341 3.14 8.42 4.54
N PHE A 342 2.45 7.31 4.73
CA PHE A 342 2.52 6.49 5.93
C PHE A 342 3.64 5.46 5.78
N LEU A 343 4.41 5.25 6.84
CA LEU A 343 5.52 4.30 6.89
C LEU A 343 5.50 3.55 8.22
N ALA A 344 6.00 2.31 8.21
CA ALA A 344 6.08 1.45 9.38
C ALA A 344 7.50 0.96 9.61
N ASP A 345 7.84 0.68 10.88
CA ASP A 345 9.09 0.03 11.26
C ASP A 345 8.82 -1.31 11.94
N TYR A 346 9.52 -2.35 11.48
CA TYR A 346 9.36 -3.73 11.93
C TYR A 346 9.68 -3.94 13.41
N CYS A 347 10.82 -3.40 13.88
CA CYS A 347 11.26 -3.52 15.27
C CYS A 347 10.56 -2.51 16.17
N GLY A 348 10.40 -1.29 15.68
CA GLY A 348 9.77 -0.19 16.41
C GLY A 348 8.30 -0.43 16.67
N GLY A 349 7.64 -1.27 15.87
CA GLY A 349 6.23 -1.59 16.05
C GLY A 349 5.35 -0.35 16.00
N TRP A 350 5.62 0.56 15.07
CA TRP A 350 4.89 1.80 14.90
C TRP A 350 4.56 2.11 13.45
N ILE A 351 3.56 2.97 13.26
CA ILE A 351 3.26 3.66 12.01
C ILE A 351 3.45 5.16 12.26
N LYS A 352 4.17 5.82 11.38
CA LYS A 352 4.33 7.27 11.31
C LYS A 352 3.87 7.76 9.94
N TYR A 353 3.75 9.07 9.77
CA TYR A 353 3.55 9.68 8.45
C TYR A 353 4.45 10.89 8.25
N ILE A 354 4.82 11.13 7.00
CA ILE A 354 5.56 12.32 6.56
C ILE A 354 4.71 13.10 5.56
N ASP A 355 5.04 14.38 5.43
CA ASP A 355 4.58 15.20 4.31
C ASP A 355 5.64 15.12 3.20
N PRO A 356 5.36 14.45 2.07
CA PRO A 356 6.35 14.34 0.99
C PRO A 356 6.72 15.69 0.36
N ALA A 357 5.93 16.74 0.57
CA ALA A 357 6.21 18.09 0.10
C ALA A 357 7.13 18.88 1.02
N SER A 358 7.37 18.39 2.24
CA SER A 358 8.28 19.06 3.20
C SER A 358 9.74 18.91 2.75
N PRO A 359 10.60 19.85 3.15
CA PRO A 359 12.03 19.73 2.92
C PRO A 359 12.59 18.42 3.51
N PRO A 360 13.58 17.80 2.86
CA PRO A 360 14.23 16.60 3.40
C PRO A 360 14.82 16.81 4.78
N GLY A 361 14.74 15.80 5.63
CA GLY A 361 15.39 15.90 6.93
C GLY A 361 14.97 14.85 7.95
N VAL A 362 15.81 14.71 8.96
CA VAL A 362 15.56 13.90 10.16
C VAL A 362 14.43 14.52 10.97
N GLY A 363 13.53 13.71 11.51
CA GLY A 363 12.50 14.14 12.44
C GLY A 363 11.25 14.75 11.82
N ALA A 364 11.11 14.71 10.49
CA ALA A 364 9.92 15.21 9.79
C ALA A 364 8.68 14.30 9.93
N ALA A 365 8.81 13.09 10.50
CA ALA A 365 7.70 12.17 10.66
C ALA A 365 6.89 12.41 11.92
N THR A 366 5.57 12.34 11.79
CA THR A 366 4.62 12.44 12.91
C THR A 366 4.11 11.03 13.27
N GLY A 367 4.03 10.73 14.58
CA GLY A 367 3.50 9.47 15.08
C GLY A 367 2.02 9.30 14.74
N PHE A 368 1.63 8.07 14.33
CA PHE A 368 0.25 7.73 14.04
C PHE A 368 -0.23 6.51 14.83
N ALA A 369 0.54 5.42 14.86
CA ALA A 369 0.19 4.24 15.66
C ALA A 369 1.42 3.65 16.35
N THR A 370 1.23 3.06 17.55
CA THR A 370 2.29 2.37 18.29
C THR A 370 1.76 1.08 18.91
N GLY A 371 2.64 0.16 19.30
CA GLY A 371 2.26 -1.12 19.89
C GLY A 371 1.96 -2.22 18.87
N LEU A 372 2.35 -2.03 17.61
CA LEU A 372 2.20 -3.04 16.56
C LEU A 372 3.22 -4.17 16.74
N SER A 373 2.88 -5.38 16.31
CA SER A 373 3.76 -6.55 16.39
C SER A 373 4.39 -6.84 15.04
N SER A 374 5.58 -6.26 14.80
CA SER A 374 6.37 -6.45 13.57
C SER A 374 5.56 -6.19 12.29
N PRO A 375 5.12 -4.96 12.04
CA PRO A 375 4.41 -4.62 10.80
C PRO A 375 5.35 -4.79 9.60
N VAL A 376 4.83 -5.36 8.50
CA VAL A 376 5.63 -5.66 7.29
C VAL A 376 5.12 -4.97 6.05
N ASP A 377 3.84 -4.55 6.01
CA ASP A 377 3.27 -3.90 4.83
C ASP A 377 2.08 -3.01 5.20
N LEU A 378 1.87 -1.94 4.42
CA LEU A 378 0.77 -0.98 4.53
C LEU A 378 0.07 -0.81 3.18
N GLN A 379 -1.26 -0.75 3.18
CA GLN A 379 -2.06 -0.43 1.99
C GLN A 379 -3.23 0.49 2.37
N VAL A 380 -3.57 1.41 1.48
CA VAL A 380 -4.77 2.23 1.59
C VAL A 380 -5.81 1.73 0.59
N SER A 381 -6.99 1.40 1.07
CA SER A 381 -8.10 0.95 0.23
C SER A 381 -8.90 2.11 -0.36
N SER A 382 -9.69 1.83 -1.37
CA SER A 382 -10.56 2.82 -2.02
C SER A 382 -11.66 3.39 -1.11
N ASP A 383 -11.99 2.68 -0.01
CA ASP A 383 -12.95 3.14 1.02
C ASP A 383 -12.31 4.10 2.05
N GLY A 384 -11.03 4.43 1.90
CA GLY A 384 -10.31 5.33 2.79
C GLY A 384 -9.76 4.67 4.05
N SER A 385 -9.83 3.36 4.18
CA SER A 385 -9.21 2.64 5.31
C SER A 385 -7.72 2.42 5.07
N LEU A 386 -6.92 2.49 6.15
CA LEU A 386 -5.52 2.06 6.15
C LEU A 386 -5.44 0.62 6.69
N TYR A 387 -4.87 -0.26 5.90
CA TYR A 387 -4.60 -1.64 6.31
C TYR A 387 -3.12 -1.81 6.65
N TYR A 388 -2.83 -2.63 7.65
CA TYR A 388 -1.47 -3.04 7.97
C TYR A 388 -1.39 -4.54 8.25
N LEU A 389 -0.28 -5.13 7.77
CA LEU A 389 0.01 -6.55 7.92
C LEU A 389 1.06 -6.74 9.01
N GLN A 390 0.74 -7.52 10.03
CA GLN A 390 1.67 -7.89 11.11
C GLN A 390 2.21 -9.30 10.92
N ARG A 391 3.53 -9.44 11.07
CA ARG A 391 4.21 -10.74 11.06
C ARG A 391 4.33 -11.36 12.43
N GLY A 392 4.32 -10.57 13.50
CA GLY A 392 4.40 -11.04 14.87
C GLY A 392 3.18 -11.85 15.31
N GLY A 393 3.34 -12.66 16.35
CA GLY A 393 2.28 -13.53 16.84
C GLY A 393 1.88 -14.62 15.85
N THR A 394 0.59 -14.71 15.54
CA THR A 394 0.03 -15.68 14.57
C THR A 394 -0.02 -15.14 13.13
N GLY A 395 0.47 -13.93 12.90
CA GLY A 395 0.30 -13.18 11.65
C GLY A 395 -1.14 -12.69 11.49
N GLN A 396 -1.30 -11.39 11.32
CA GLN A 396 -2.60 -10.71 11.36
C GLN A 396 -2.67 -9.60 10.33
N LEU A 397 -3.86 -9.42 9.75
CA LEU A 397 -4.21 -8.25 8.95
C LEU A 397 -5.21 -7.40 9.74
N TRP A 398 -4.90 -6.12 9.88
CA TRP A 398 -5.71 -5.13 10.58
C TRP A 398 -6.14 -4.01 9.64
N ARG A 399 -7.26 -3.40 9.97
CA ARG A 399 -7.82 -2.23 9.28
C ARG A 399 -8.00 -1.10 10.27
N ILE A 400 -7.45 0.08 9.96
CA ILE A 400 -7.63 1.32 10.71
C ILE A 400 -8.62 2.20 9.95
N GLN A 401 -9.63 2.71 10.66
CA GLN A 401 -10.64 3.62 10.14
C GLN A 401 -10.78 4.83 11.04
N TYR A 402 -11.17 5.97 10.46
CA TYR A 402 -11.57 7.12 11.24
C TYR A 402 -13.07 6.99 11.54
N THR A 403 -13.41 6.90 12.80
CA THR A 403 -14.76 6.66 13.29
C THR A 403 -15.31 7.81 14.11
N ALA A 404 -14.52 8.91 14.27
CA ALA A 404 -15.01 10.08 14.97
C ALA A 404 -16.20 10.68 14.22
N ASN A 405 -17.21 11.02 15.00
CA ASN A 405 -18.41 11.66 14.52
C ASN A 405 -18.08 13.02 13.90
N GLN A 406 -18.35 13.18 12.62
CA GLN A 406 -18.05 14.40 11.87
C GLN A 406 -19.33 15.05 11.35
N ALA A 407 -19.43 16.36 11.54
CA ALA A 407 -20.35 17.17 10.78
C ALA A 407 -20.08 17.04 9.26
N PRO A 408 -21.08 17.24 8.40
CA PRO A 408 -20.84 17.30 6.97
C PRO A 408 -19.84 18.40 6.60
N THR A 409 -19.08 18.14 5.54
CA THR A 409 -18.25 19.16 4.86
C THR A 409 -18.44 18.99 3.38
N ILE A 410 -18.82 20.05 2.67
CA ILE A 410 -19.02 20.01 1.23
C ILE A 410 -17.66 19.98 0.53
N THR A 411 -17.42 18.91 -0.24
CA THR A 411 -16.18 18.67 -0.99
C THR A 411 -16.26 19.12 -2.44
N GLN A 412 -17.50 19.22 -2.98
CA GLN A 412 -17.77 19.77 -4.31
C GLN A 412 -19.05 20.58 -4.29
N HIS A 413 -18.94 21.86 -4.65
CA HIS A 413 -20.07 22.77 -4.78
C HIS A 413 -20.76 22.60 -6.14
N PRO A 414 -22.09 22.90 -6.24
CA PRO A 414 -22.79 22.87 -7.50
C PRO A 414 -22.26 23.92 -8.48
N ALA A 415 -22.21 23.57 -9.76
CA ALA A 415 -21.78 24.47 -10.81
C ALA A 415 -22.98 25.25 -11.40
N ASN A 416 -22.74 26.48 -11.87
CA ASN A 416 -23.70 27.25 -12.62
C ASN A 416 -24.21 26.47 -13.85
N GLN A 417 -25.52 26.64 -14.17
CA GLN A 417 -26.15 25.97 -15.29
C GLN A 417 -26.73 27.00 -16.27
N THR A 418 -26.60 26.71 -17.55
CA THR A 418 -27.25 27.50 -18.62
C THR A 418 -28.05 26.55 -19.50
N VAL A 419 -29.35 26.79 -19.61
CA VAL A 419 -30.28 25.96 -20.38
C VAL A 419 -31.20 26.83 -21.20
N ALA A 420 -31.76 26.30 -22.30
CA ALA A 420 -32.82 26.97 -23.04
C ALA A 420 -34.17 26.84 -22.29
N GLU A 421 -35.07 27.80 -22.50
CA GLU A 421 -36.43 27.72 -21.99
C GLU A 421 -37.11 26.40 -22.39
N GLY A 422 -37.80 25.77 -21.43
CA GLY A 422 -38.39 24.45 -21.56
C GLY A 422 -37.48 23.28 -21.26
N GLN A 423 -36.17 23.49 -21.08
CA GLN A 423 -35.21 22.44 -20.69
C GLN A 423 -35.10 22.34 -19.18
N THR A 424 -34.53 21.24 -18.68
CA THR A 424 -34.25 21.03 -17.27
C THR A 424 -32.77 21.32 -16.98
N ALA A 425 -32.44 21.77 -15.75
CA ALA A 425 -31.08 21.97 -15.27
C ALA A 425 -30.82 21.03 -14.10
N THR A 426 -29.61 20.38 -14.05
CA THR A 426 -29.23 19.48 -12.97
C THR A 426 -28.05 20.07 -12.18
N PHE A 427 -28.22 20.16 -10.86
CA PHE A 427 -27.22 20.59 -9.90
C PHE A 427 -26.78 19.39 -9.07
N THR A 428 -25.49 19.28 -8.78
CA THR A 428 -24.91 18.19 -7.99
C THR A 428 -24.01 18.73 -6.90
N VAL A 429 -23.96 18.05 -5.76
CA VAL A 429 -23.08 18.35 -4.63
C VAL A 429 -22.41 17.06 -4.17
N SER A 430 -21.16 17.15 -3.69
CA SER A 430 -20.50 16.08 -2.96
C SER A 430 -20.17 16.57 -1.55
N ALA A 431 -20.35 15.71 -0.56
CA ALA A 431 -20.03 16.01 0.84
C ALA A 431 -19.39 14.80 1.52
N SER A 432 -18.47 15.05 2.46
CA SER A 432 -17.93 14.11 3.42
C SER A 432 -18.57 14.34 4.79
N GLY A 433 -18.47 13.34 5.69
CA GLY A 433 -19.02 13.40 7.05
C GLY A 433 -19.53 12.05 7.50
N THR A 434 -19.90 11.94 8.77
CA THR A 434 -20.46 10.68 9.30
C THR A 434 -21.83 10.42 8.69
N ALA A 435 -21.98 9.25 8.07
CA ALA A 435 -23.27 8.81 7.51
C ALA A 435 -24.30 8.50 8.62
N PRO A 436 -25.62 8.63 8.35
CA PRO A 436 -26.19 9.06 7.09
C PRO A 436 -26.13 10.58 6.92
N LEU A 437 -25.86 11.05 5.68
CA LEU A 437 -25.96 12.44 5.31
C LEU A 437 -27.36 12.70 4.75
N SER A 438 -27.98 13.79 5.20
CA SER A 438 -29.26 14.30 4.70
C SER A 438 -29.00 15.51 3.82
N TYR A 439 -29.71 15.62 2.70
CA TYR A 439 -29.59 16.71 1.74
C TYR A 439 -30.92 17.47 1.65
N GLN A 440 -30.85 18.78 1.43
CA GLN A 440 -32.02 19.61 1.10
C GLN A 440 -31.61 20.71 0.14
N TRP A 441 -32.13 20.67 -1.08
CA TRP A 441 -31.92 21.72 -2.06
C TRP A 441 -32.83 22.91 -1.79
N ARG A 442 -32.29 24.09 -2.05
CA ARG A 442 -32.98 25.40 -1.90
C ARG A 442 -32.89 26.19 -3.19
N LYS A 443 -33.98 26.86 -3.53
CA LYS A 443 -34.02 27.86 -4.59
C LYS A 443 -34.22 29.22 -3.94
N ASN A 444 -33.30 30.18 -4.15
CA ASN A 444 -33.35 31.50 -3.56
C ASN A 444 -33.55 31.45 -2.03
N ASN A 445 -32.82 30.59 -1.35
CA ASN A 445 -32.85 30.28 0.08
C ASN A 445 -34.15 29.63 0.61
N MET A 446 -35.09 29.23 -0.28
CA MET A 446 -36.30 28.51 0.11
C MET A 446 -36.17 27.02 -0.23
N ASP A 447 -36.53 26.15 0.72
CA ASP A 447 -36.45 24.70 0.55
C ASP A 447 -37.35 24.24 -0.62
N ILE A 448 -36.78 23.35 -1.45
CA ILE A 448 -37.51 22.70 -2.54
C ILE A 448 -38.06 21.37 -2.02
N GLY A 449 -39.41 21.25 -1.90
CA GLY A 449 -40.02 20.05 -1.35
C GLY A 449 -39.62 18.80 -2.11
N GLY A 450 -39.14 17.76 -1.38
CA GLY A 450 -38.72 16.48 -1.93
C GLY A 450 -37.35 16.46 -2.61
N ALA A 451 -36.60 17.57 -2.63
CA ALA A 451 -35.26 17.64 -3.20
C ALA A 451 -34.20 17.27 -2.15
N ASN A 452 -34.12 15.97 -1.81
CA ASN A 452 -33.34 15.44 -0.69
C ASN A 452 -32.22 14.46 -1.10
N LEU A 453 -31.79 14.50 -2.35
CA LEU A 453 -30.68 13.73 -2.88
C LEU A 453 -29.46 14.62 -3.11
N SER A 454 -28.28 14.02 -3.33
CA SER A 454 -27.04 14.72 -3.68
C SER A 454 -27.10 15.44 -5.04
N SER A 455 -28.16 15.22 -5.82
CA SER A 455 -28.44 15.93 -7.05
C SER A 455 -29.89 16.40 -7.09
N TYR A 456 -30.14 17.56 -7.74
CA TYR A 456 -31.46 18.10 -7.99
C TYR A 456 -31.59 18.49 -9.46
N THR A 457 -32.66 18.05 -10.09
CA THR A 457 -33.02 18.44 -11.46
C THR A 457 -34.30 19.29 -11.42
N THR A 458 -34.24 20.46 -12.02
CA THR A 458 -35.39 21.37 -12.08
C THR A 458 -36.51 20.76 -12.94
N PRO A 459 -37.76 21.15 -12.74
CA PRO A 459 -38.79 21.06 -13.79
C PRO A 459 -38.33 21.80 -15.05
N ALA A 460 -39.10 21.68 -16.15
CA ALA A 460 -38.89 22.48 -17.36
C ALA A 460 -38.85 23.98 -16.98
N THR A 461 -37.75 24.64 -17.34
CA THR A 461 -37.46 26.01 -16.92
C THR A 461 -38.18 27.04 -17.78
N THR A 462 -38.51 28.17 -17.18
CA THR A 462 -39.08 29.36 -17.87
C THR A 462 -38.08 30.51 -17.79
N LEU A 463 -38.23 31.54 -18.63
CA LEU A 463 -37.37 32.74 -18.57
C LEU A 463 -37.39 33.42 -17.19
N ALA A 464 -38.53 33.31 -16.45
CA ALA A 464 -38.65 33.83 -15.09
C ALA A 464 -37.74 33.11 -14.07
N ASP A 465 -37.24 31.93 -14.38
CA ASP A 465 -36.28 31.17 -13.55
C ASP A 465 -34.83 31.64 -13.72
N SER A 466 -34.57 32.48 -14.74
CA SER A 466 -33.22 32.98 -14.99
C SER A 466 -32.76 33.90 -13.85
N GLY A 467 -31.55 33.68 -13.35
CA GLY A 467 -30.99 34.36 -12.19
C GLY A 467 -31.27 33.67 -10.85
N ALA A 468 -32.09 32.60 -10.83
CA ALA A 468 -32.36 31.84 -9.61
C ALA A 468 -31.07 31.20 -9.10
N GLN A 469 -30.87 31.22 -7.77
CA GLN A 469 -29.73 30.63 -7.09
C GLN A 469 -30.12 29.33 -6.40
N PHE A 470 -29.31 28.30 -6.61
CA PHE A 470 -29.49 26.98 -6.01
C PHE A 470 -28.37 26.67 -5.05
N THR A 471 -28.75 26.30 -3.82
CA THR A 471 -27.82 25.83 -2.77
C THR A 471 -28.28 24.47 -2.26
N CYS A 472 -27.37 23.67 -1.72
CA CYS A 472 -27.69 22.43 -1.03
C CYS A 472 -27.25 22.53 0.44
N PHE A 473 -28.19 22.34 1.35
CA PHE A 473 -27.97 22.17 2.77
C PHE A 473 -27.72 20.68 3.03
N VAL A 474 -26.59 20.34 3.66
CA VAL A 474 -26.23 18.96 3.99
C VAL A 474 -26.10 18.86 5.51
N SER A 475 -26.73 17.89 6.15
CA SER A 475 -26.72 17.71 7.60
C SER A 475 -26.58 16.26 8.02
N ASN A 476 -26.09 16.05 9.23
CA ASN A 476 -26.17 14.81 9.98
C ASN A 476 -26.40 15.12 11.47
N THR A 477 -26.35 14.11 12.35
CA THR A 477 -26.54 14.30 13.81
C THR A 477 -25.42 15.10 14.48
N PHE A 478 -24.33 15.45 13.77
CA PHE A 478 -23.14 16.10 14.31
C PHE A 478 -22.96 17.55 13.81
N GLY A 479 -23.79 17.99 12.87
CA GLY A 479 -23.77 19.35 12.33
C GLY A 479 -24.27 19.42 10.90
N ASP A 480 -23.99 20.55 10.26
CA ASP A 480 -24.42 20.85 8.89
C ASP A 480 -23.37 21.68 8.16
N ASP A 481 -23.51 21.70 6.83
CA ASP A 481 -22.77 22.56 5.91
C ASP A 481 -23.69 22.97 4.74
N THR A 482 -23.45 24.15 4.16
CA THR A 482 -24.25 24.65 3.03
C THR A 482 -23.35 24.98 1.85
N SER A 483 -23.72 24.53 0.66
CA SER A 483 -22.95 24.77 -0.55
C SER A 483 -22.93 26.26 -0.94
N ASN A 484 -21.92 26.64 -1.72
CA ASN A 484 -21.96 27.87 -2.50
C ASN A 484 -23.20 27.84 -3.42
N ALA A 485 -23.70 29.02 -3.73
CA ALA A 485 -24.81 29.18 -4.65
C ALA A 485 -24.37 28.93 -6.11
N ALA A 486 -25.15 28.14 -6.84
CA ALA A 486 -25.03 27.99 -8.29
C ALA A 486 -26.17 28.76 -8.96
N THR A 487 -25.86 29.56 -9.97
CA THR A 487 -26.80 30.38 -10.70
C THR A 487 -27.36 29.61 -11.91
N LEU A 488 -28.68 29.65 -12.09
CA LEU A 488 -29.37 29.18 -13.28
C LEU A 488 -29.51 30.33 -14.28
N THR A 489 -29.07 30.14 -15.50
CA THR A 489 -29.32 31.06 -16.61
C THR A 489 -30.24 30.37 -17.60
N VAL A 490 -31.42 30.98 -17.89
CA VAL A 490 -32.35 30.48 -18.89
C VAL A 490 -32.31 31.41 -20.10
N THR A 491 -32.02 30.86 -21.26
CA THR A 491 -31.97 31.58 -22.52
C THR A 491 -33.24 31.33 -23.31
N VAL A 492 -33.64 32.30 -24.14
CA VAL A 492 -34.78 32.12 -25.03
C VAL A 492 -34.59 30.92 -25.94
N ASN A 493 -35.57 30.06 -26.02
CA ASN A 493 -35.62 29.00 -27.01
C ASN A 493 -36.04 29.60 -28.34
N GLN A 494 -35.04 30.02 -29.12
CA GLN A 494 -35.32 30.66 -30.41
C GLN A 494 -35.69 29.57 -31.41
N ALA A 495 -36.93 29.63 -31.90
CA ALA A 495 -37.35 28.77 -32.99
C ALA A 495 -36.43 28.98 -34.21
N PRO A 496 -36.09 27.94 -34.93
CA PRO A 496 -35.27 28.10 -36.14
C PRO A 496 -36.00 29.04 -37.10
N MET A 497 -35.36 30.15 -37.45
CA MET A 497 -35.83 31.03 -38.51
C MET A 497 -35.49 30.41 -39.86
N ALA A 498 -36.48 29.86 -40.51
CA ALA A 498 -36.35 29.47 -41.91
C ALA A 498 -36.61 30.69 -42.81
N THR A 499 -35.57 31.14 -43.47
CA THR A 499 -35.73 32.12 -44.54
C THR A 499 -35.95 31.36 -45.85
N ILE A 500 -37.16 31.46 -46.38
CA ILE A 500 -37.42 30.92 -47.71
C ILE A 500 -36.73 31.83 -48.71
N THR A 501 -35.64 31.37 -49.26
CA THR A 501 -34.84 32.12 -50.26
C THR A 501 -35.31 31.85 -51.68
N GLN A 502 -36.11 30.82 -51.89
CA GLN A 502 -36.77 30.53 -53.17
C GLN A 502 -38.13 29.83 -52.92
N PRO A 503 -39.18 30.10 -53.66
CA PRO A 503 -39.25 31.13 -54.72
C PRO A 503 -39.19 32.54 -54.14
N THR A 504 -38.66 33.51 -54.91
CA THR A 504 -38.59 34.94 -54.54
C THR A 504 -40.02 35.48 -54.34
N ALA A 505 -40.18 36.30 -53.27
CA ALA A 505 -41.46 36.90 -53.00
C ALA A 505 -42.06 37.59 -54.24
N GLY A 506 -43.31 37.25 -54.61
CA GLY A 506 -44.00 37.76 -55.83
C GLY A 506 -43.77 36.92 -57.07
N SER A 507 -43.06 35.81 -57.04
CA SER A 507 -42.91 34.90 -58.18
C SER A 507 -44.24 34.26 -58.53
N LEU A 508 -44.66 34.35 -59.81
CA LEU A 508 -45.84 33.70 -60.35
C LEU A 508 -45.42 32.31 -60.89
N TYR A 509 -46.18 31.31 -60.46
CA TYR A 509 -45.99 29.93 -60.92
C TYR A 509 -47.22 29.46 -61.67
N SER A 510 -47.03 28.81 -62.81
CA SER A 510 -48.14 28.18 -63.52
C SER A 510 -48.55 26.89 -62.85
N GLY A 511 -49.85 26.55 -62.91
CA GLY A 511 -50.42 25.36 -62.29
C GLY A 511 -49.66 24.09 -62.78
N GLY A 512 -49.19 23.22 -61.79
CA GLY A 512 -48.47 22.00 -62.10
C GLY A 512 -46.96 22.06 -61.99
N GLN A 513 -46.34 23.21 -61.65
CA GLN A 513 -44.88 23.28 -61.38
C GLN A 513 -44.56 22.77 -59.96
N THR A 514 -43.54 21.87 -59.90
CA THR A 514 -42.99 21.44 -58.62
C THR A 514 -42.03 22.51 -58.12
N ILE A 515 -42.25 23.01 -56.92
CA ILE A 515 -41.35 23.94 -56.24
C ILE A 515 -40.40 23.06 -55.38
N ASN A 516 -39.12 23.01 -55.73
CA ASN A 516 -38.11 22.31 -54.96
C ASN A 516 -37.53 23.21 -53.86
#